data_b35eb1715336c20a90e0deab555e62b0
#
_entry.id   b35eb1715336c20a90e0deab555e62b0
#
_cell.length_a   1.000
_cell.length_b   1.000
_cell.length_c   1.000
_cell.angle_alpha   90.00
_cell.angle_beta   90.00
_cell.angle_gamma   90.00
#
_symmetry.space_group_name_H-M   'P 1'
#
loop_
_entity.id
_entity.type
_entity.pdbx_description
1 polymer ?
#
loop_
_entity_poly.entity_id
_entity_poly.type
_entity_poly.pdbx_seq_one_letter_code
_entity_poly.pdbx_strand_id
1 'polypeptide(L)'
;MKMNKVYGIDLGTTYSCIAHVDEHGKPAVINNSDNELTTPSVVYFESDDNIVVGKEAKEVAEIYPNQVASTIKRVMGDPEWKFTFNEKEYSSQEISSFILEKVVKDAIENIGEDIKNVVITVPAYFGVNQKEATKQAGELAGLNVIAVIPEPTAAAISYGIESNDDEVVMVYDLGGGTFDISVIEVKDKGINVIATDGDHQLGGRNWDERLASYFAQEFEDQTGVSSDDLQNDMETWQELLNKAENAKKSLTSKENTKIRIAHEGDKATIELSRDKFNELTNDLIERTISLTDAVLEQVKLKGYNTIDKILLVGGSTYMLQVRNSLEAKYSFDIEVHDPNLSVAKGAAIYGWKLELQEEIKFKIAEESGEEIDDIDLNNIEEEELVKAQQEVIQEKGLVGLAGAQKIIETTIRNVTAKSFGIAVMDQDKNEKIVNLITVDDEIPSVTTQIFPTAFEGQSGVNLVCYENTERVENNYLLGLETSTEVGSAILEFEYPLPIGSEIEITFSLSEDGLLKVYGKDLTTNRDIESVFQTESILSQEELSQAKEQRKSITVS
;
A
#
# COMPACT_ATOMS: atom_id res chain seq x y z
N MET A 1 -25.07 6.15 -13.53
CA MET A 1 -25.52 6.50 -12.13
C MET A 1 -24.47 7.44 -11.58
N LYS A 2 -24.82 8.62 -11.03
CA LYS A 2 -23.79 9.53 -10.49
C LYS A 2 -22.97 8.81 -9.42
N MET A 3 -21.65 8.91 -9.49
CA MET A 3 -20.76 8.39 -8.44
C MET A 3 -21.03 9.16 -7.14
N ASN A 4 -21.21 8.45 -6.04
CA ASN A 4 -21.29 9.09 -4.73
C ASN A 4 -19.88 9.56 -4.31
N LYS A 5 -19.83 10.47 -3.33
CA LYS A 5 -18.58 10.99 -2.73
C LYS A 5 -17.59 9.87 -2.43
N VAL A 6 -16.33 10.09 -2.76
CA VAL A 6 -15.23 9.14 -2.56
C VAL A 6 -14.36 9.60 -1.40
N TYR A 7 -14.01 8.69 -0.51
CA TYR A 7 -13.18 8.92 0.68
C TYR A 7 -11.81 8.27 0.51
N GLY A 8 -10.79 8.84 1.14
CA GLY A 8 -9.44 8.26 1.14
C GLY A 8 -9.15 7.59 2.48
N ILE A 9 -8.69 6.35 2.47
CA ILE A 9 -8.29 5.61 3.66
C ILE A 9 -6.80 5.28 3.58
N ASP A 10 -6.06 5.69 4.59
CA ASP A 10 -4.75 5.14 4.89
C ASP A 10 -4.92 3.93 5.80
N LEU A 11 -4.77 2.73 5.24
CA LEU A 11 -4.75 1.47 6.00
C LEU A 11 -3.31 1.19 6.45
N GLY A 12 -2.87 1.84 7.52
CA GLY A 12 -1.50 1.73 8.01
C GLY A 12 -1.22 0.48 8.84
N THR A 13 0.03 0.07 8.95
CA THR A 13 0.45 -1.09 9.77
C THR A 13 0.14 -0.89 11.25
N THR A 14 0.28 0.33 11.76
CA THR A 14 0.13 0.66 13.18
C THR A 14 -1.09 1.52 13.45
N TYR A 15 -1.38 2.46 12.57
CA TYR A 15 -2.53 3.37 12.66
C TYR A 15 -3.16 3.54 11.30
N SER A 16 -4.48 3.64 11.28
CA SER A 16 -5.28 3.91 10.08
C SER A 16 -6.09 5.19 10.25
N CYS A 17 -6.39 5.87 9.17
CA CYS A 17 -7.25 7.04 9.19
C CYS A 17 -8.02 7.21 7.88
N ILE A 18 -9.09 8.02 7.93
CA ILE A 18 -9.94 8.31 6.77
C ILE A 18 -10.07 9.82 6.58
N ALA A 19 -10.03 10.23 5.32
CA ALA A 19 -10.15 11.63 4.92
C ALA A 19 -11.17 11.80 3.81
N HIS A 20 -11.66 13.02 3.66
CA HIS A 20 -12.48 13.45 2.55
C HIS A 20 -12.06 14.83 2.04
N VAL A 21 -12.54 15.22 0.89
CA VAL A 21 -12.46 16.61 0.44
C VAL A 21 -13.74 17.32 0.85
N ASP A 22 -13.59 18.45 1.53
CA ASP A 22 -14.71 19.26 2.04
C ASP A 22 -15.35 20.10 0.93
N GLU A 23 -16.41 20.83 1.27
CA GLU A 23 -17.14 21.71 0.35
C GLU A 23 -16.31 22.90 -0.19
N HIS A 24 -15.14 23.14 0.43
CA HIS A 24 -14.18 24.16 -0.01
C HIS A 24 -13.04 23.59 -0.87
N GLY A 25 -13.10 22.30 -1.22
CA GLY A 25 -12.07 21.61 -1.99
C GLY A 25 -10.80 21.33 -1.20
N LYS A 26 -10.88 21.26 0.15
CA LYS A 26 -9.74 20.98 1.02
C LYS A 26 -9.82 19.57 1.60
N PRO A 27 -8.70 18.84 1.61
CA PRO A 27 -8.67 17.54 2.26
C PRO A 27 -8.73 17.70 3.78
N ALA A 28 -9.61 16.94 4.42
CA ALA A 28 -9.80 16.93 5.87
C ALA A 28 -9.87 15.49 6.37
N VAL A 29 -9.13 15.19 7.43
CA VAL A 29 -9.20 13.89 8.12
C VAL A 29 -10.39 13.91 9.07
N ILE A 30 -11.13 12.80 9.12
CA ILE A 30 -12.31 12.64 9.97
C ILE A 30 -11.89 11.99 11.28
N ASN A 31 -12.31 12.56 12.41
CA ASN A 31 -12.03 11.99 13.73
C ASN A 31 -12.74 10.66 13.92
N ASN A 32 -12.11 9.76 14.67
CA ASN A 32 -12.74 8.54 15.16
C ASN A 32 -13.65 8.80 16.39
N SER A 33 -14.26 7.75 16.93
CA SER A 33 -15.14 7.81 18.12
C SER A 33 -14.42 8.32 19.40
N ASP A 34 -13.09 8.18 19.48
CA ASP A 34 -12.27 8.72 20.57
C ASP A 34 -11.89 10.20 20.37
N ASN A 35 -12.38 10.83 19.30
CA ASN A 35 -12.02 12.18 18.88
C ASN A 35 -10.53 12.33 18.53
N GLU A 36 -9.90 11.25 18.07
CA GLU A 36 -8.53 11.21 17.56
C GLU A 36 -8.55 11.12 16.02
N LEU A 37 -7.49 11.62 15.34
CA LEU A 37 -7.40 11.64 13.89
C LEU A 37 -6.96 10.29 13.29
N THR A 38 -6.46 9.39 14.14
CA THR A 38 -5.97 8.06 13.72
C THR A 38 -6.50 6.98 14.65
N THR A 39 -6.80 5.81 14.11
CA THR A 39 -7.24 4.63 14.85
C THR A 39 -6.12 3.59 14.86
N PRO A 40 -5.69 3.05 16.01
CA PRO A 40 -4.73 1.94 16.04
C PRO A 40 -5.22 0.75 15.21
N SER A 41 -4.36 0.22 14.33
CA SER A 41 -4.64 -0.95 13.49
C SER A 41 -4.46 -2.26 14.29
N VAL A 42 -5.23 -2.38 15.36
CA VAL A 42 -5.18 -3.49 16.33
C VAL A 42 -6.59 -4.04 16.50
N VAL A 43 -6.73 -5.36 16.47
CA VAL A 43 -8.00 -6.09 16.53
C VAL A 43 -7.98 -7.05 17.70
N TYR A 44 -8.92 -6.93 18.62
CA TYR A 44 -9.10 -7.82 19.76
C TYR A 44 -10.36 -8.66 19.59
N PHE A 45 -10.23 -9.96 19.69
CA PHE A 45 -11.31 -10.92 19.65
C PHE A 45 -11.82 -11.16 21.08
N GLU A 46 -12.83 -10.37 21.49
CA GLU A 46 -13.44 -10.53 22.82
C GLU A 46 -14.32 -11.77 22.88
N SER A 47 -15.05 -12.06 21.80
CA SER A 47 -15.84 -13.29 21.59
C SER A 47 -15.98 -13.59 20.10
N ASP A 48 -16.66 -14.70 19.77
CA ASP A 48 -16.93 -15.09 18.38
C ASP A 48 -17.80 -14.06 17.63
N ASP A 49 -18.58 -13.26 18.35
CA ASP A 49 -19.56 -12.32 17.80
C ASP A 49 -19.18 -10.85 18.07
N ASN A 50 -18.14 -10.60 18.86
CA ASN A 50 -17.72 -9.24 19.25
C ASN A 50 -16.24 -9.03 19.04
N ILE A 51 -15.91 -8.14 18.12
CA ILE A 51 -14.55 -7.74 17.74
C ILE A 51 -14.37 -6.28 18.12
N VAL A 52 -13.33 -5.99 18.90
CA VAL A 52 -12.97 -4.63 19.32
C VAL A 52 -11.77 -4.17 18.49
N VAL A 53 -11.82 -2.95 17.97
CA VAL A 53 -10.75 -2.41 17.11
C VAL A 53 -10.29 -1.06 17.65
N GLY A 54 -8.99 -0.80 17.58
CA GLY A 54 -8.43 0.49 17.89
C GLY A 54 -7.75 0.56 19.26
N LYS A 55 -8.02 1.62 19.99
CA LYS A 55 -7.31 1.96 21.23
C LYS A 55 -7.54 0.92 22.33
N GLU A 56 -8.78 0.53 22.55
CA GLU A 56 -9.12 -0.48 23.56
C GLU A 56 -8.48 -1.83 23.23
N ALA A 57 -8.51 -2.26 21.95
CA ALA A 57 -7.82 -3.47 21.50
C ALA A 57 -6.31 -3.40 21.78
N LYS A 58 -5.70 -2.23 21.60
CA LYS A 58 -4.27 -2.03 21.87
C LYS A 58 -3.96 -2.09 23.37
N GLU A 59 -4.82 -1.55 24.22
CA GLU A 59 -4.66 -1.55 25.68
C GLU A 59 -4.78 -2.96 26.27
N VAL A 60 -5.72 -3.77 25.78
CA VAL A 60 -5.90 -5.16 26.27
C VAL A 60 -4.87 -6.14 25.74
N ALA A 61 -4.05 -5.78 24.75
CA ALA A 61 -3.02 -6.64 24.19
C ALA A 61 -1.98 -7.12 25.20
N GLU A 62 -1.74 -6.35 26.28
CA GLU A 62 -0.84 -6.77 27.38
C GLU A 62 -1.43 -7.91 28.21
N ILE A 63 -2.76 -8.02 28.27
CA ILE A 63 -3.45 -9.01 29.12
C ILE A 63 -3.86 -10.24 28.31
N TYR A 64 -4.26 -10.03 27.05
CA TYR A 64 -4.77 -11.08 26.17
C TYR A 64 -4.02 -11.12 24.82
N PRO A 65 -2.68 -11.26 24.82
CA PRO A 65 -1.88 -11.18 23.59
C PRO A 65 -2.29 -12.21 22.53
N ASN A 66 -2.74 -13.40 22.95
CA ASN A 66 -3.22 -14.46 22.05
C ASN A 66 -4.57 -14.17 21.38
N GLN A 67 -5.31 -13.15 21.85
CA GLN A 67 -6.59 -12.75 21.31
C GLN A 67 -6.51 -11.45 20.52
N VAL A 68 -5.30 -10.91 20.35
CA VAL A 68 -5.07 -9.63 19.68
C VAL A 68 -4.23 -9.81 18.43
N ALA A 69 -4.76 -9.36 17.31
CA ALA A 69 -4.05 -9.30 16.04
C ALA A 69 -3.58 -7.85 15.77
N SER A 70 -2.31 -7.70 15.44
CA SER A 70 -1.69 -6.41 15.11
C SER A 70 -0.68 -6.55 13.98
N THR A 71 -0.24 -5.44 13.39
CA THR A 71 0.74 -5.40 12.28
C THR A 71 0.36 -6.21 11.03
N ILE A 72 -0.93 -6.41 10.82
CA ILE A 72 -1.50 -7.29 9.78
C ILE A 72 -1.06 -6.91 8.36
N LYS A 73 -0.82 -5.65 8.10
CA LYS A 73 -0.35 -5.17 6.80
C LYS A 73 0.95 -5.82 6.34
N ARG A 74 1.83 -6.26 7.28
CA ARG A 74 3.08 -6.97 6.97
C ARG A 74 2.88 -8.38 6.40
N VAL A 75 1.72 -8.97 6.63
CA VAL A 75 1.34 -10.31 6.18
C VAL A 75 0.15 -10.28 5.19
N MET A 76 -0.16 -9.08 4.66
CA MET A 76 -1.21 -8.92 3.67
C MET A 76 -0.89 -9.72 2.41
N GLY A 77 -1.86 -10.55 1.97
CA GLY A 77 -1.70 -11.39 0.78
C GLY A 77 -0.81 -12.63 0.97
N ASP A 78 -0.43 -12.95 2.21
CA ASP A 78 0.24 -14.21 2.54
C ASP A 78 -0.82 -15.30 2.77
N PRO A 79 -0.94 -16.33 1.89
CA PRO A 79 -1.96 -17.35 2.00
C PRO A 79 -1.73 -18.30 3.18
N GLU A 80 -0.47 -18.44 3.63
CA GLU A 80 -0.10 -19.34 4.72
C GLU A 80 -0.34 -18.71 6.10
N TRP A 81 -0.41 -17.38 6.16
CA TRP A 81 -0.63 -16.69 7.43
C TRP A 81 -2.11 -16.73 7.83
N LYS A 82 -2.37 -17.18 9.06
CA LYS A 82 -3.70 -17.18 9.68
C LYS A 82 -3.63 -16.73 11.13
N PHE A 83 -4.64 -16.00 11.54
CA PHE A 83 -4.89 -15.74 12.96
C PHE A 83 -5.97 -16.68 13.47
N THR A 84 -5.69 -17.40 14.57
CA THR A 84 -6.61 -18.41 15.11
C THR A 84 -7.25 -17.90 16.41
N PHE A 85 -8.58 -17.90 16.45
CA PHE A 85 -9.36 -17.64 17.66
C PHE A 85 -10.52 -18.64 17.76
N ASN A 86 -10.64 -19.32 18.90
CA ASN A 86 -11.68 -20.34 19.17
C ASN A 86 -11.86 -21.35 18.02
N GLU A 87 -10.76 -21.94 17.55
CA GLU A 87 -10.73 -22.93 16.44
C GLU A 87 -11.13 -22.36 15.07
N LYS A 88 -11.40 -21.05 14.95
CA LYS A 88 -11.60 -20.36 13.68
C LYS A 88 -10.32 -19.70 13.22
N GLU A 89 -10.05 -19.78 11.94
CA GLU A 89 -8.92 -19.15 11.29
C GLU A 89 -9.40 -17.93 10.50
N TYR A 90 -8.66 -16.84 10.60
CA TYR A 90 -8.92 -15.59 9.92
C TYR A 90 -7.72 -15.20 9.05
N SER A 91 -7.95 -14.86 7.80
CA SER A 91 -6.94 -14.35 6.89
C SER A 91 -6.56 -12.90 7.21
N SER A 92 -5.44 -12.43 6.62
CA SER A 92 -5.03 -11.02 6.75
C SER A 92 -6.09 -10.06 6.17
N GLN A 93 -6.80 -10.46 5.11
CA GLN A 93 -7.91 -9.70 4.52
C GLN A 93 -9.07 -9.55 5.50
N GLU A 94 -9.47 -10.66 6.17
CA GLU A 94 -10.56 -10.62 7.15
C GLU A 94 -10.23 -9.74 8.35
N ILE A 95 -9.02 -9.85 8.90
CA ILE A 95 -8.57 -9.00 10.02
C ILE A 95 -8.55 -7.51 9.59
N SER A 96 -7.97 -7.21 8.42
CA SER A 96 -7.90 -5.85 7.90
C SER A 96 -9.28 -5.26 7.63
N SER A 97 -10.25 -6.10 7.25
CA SER A 97 -11.61 -5.66 7.03
C SER A 97 -12.32 -5.19 8.31
N PHE A 98 -11.98 -5.73 9.49
CA PHE A 98 -12.48 -5.22 10.77
C PHE A 98 -11.94 -3.81 11.05
N ILE A 99 -10.66 -3.56 10.73
CA ILE A 99 -10.04 -2.23 10.88
C ILE A 99 -10.76 -1.23 9.96
N LEU A 100 -10.95 -1.59 8.69
CA LEU A 100 -11.64 -0.73 7.72
C LEU A 100 -13.08 -0.44 8.13
N GLU A 101 -13.82 -1.45 8.62
CA GLU A 101 -15.18 -1.29 9.09
C GLU A 101 -15.26 -0.30 10.28
N LYS A 102 -14.36 -0.43 11.26
CA LYS A 102 -14.28 0.48 12.40
C LYS A 102 -14.00 1.92 11.96
N VAL A 103 -12.97 2.11 11.13
CA VAL A 103 -12.58 3.44 10.65
C VAL A 103 -13.72 4.13 9.90
N VAL A 104 -14.43 3.38 9.06
CA VAL A 104 -15.58 3.91 8.30
C VAL A 104 -16.78 4.14 9.18
N LYS A 105 -17.10 3.23 10.10
CA LYS A 105 -18.22 3.38 11.05
C LYS A 105 -18.06 4.63 11.90
N ASP A 106 -16.87 4.84 12.47
CA ASP A 106 -16.58 6.03 13.27
C ASP A 106 -16.71 7.32 12.44
N ALA A 107 -16.25 7.28 11.19
CA ALA A 107 -16.38 8.42 10.28
C ALA A 107 -17.86 8.72 9.97
N ILE A 108 -18.69 7.72 9.69
CA ILE A 108 -20.13 7.86 9.46
C ILE A 108 -20.81 8.49 10.69
N GLU A 109 -20.47 8.02 11.88
CA GLU A 109 -21.01 8.56 13.13
C GLU A 109 -20.60 10.02 13.35
N ASN A 110 -19.38 10.39 12.96
CA ASN A 110 -18.86 11.75 13.13
C ASN A 110 -19.49 12.75 12.14
N ILE A 111 -19.56 12.41 10.84
CA ILE A 111 -20.02 13.35 9.81
C ILE A 111 -21.51 13.20 9.46
N GLY A 112 -22.15 12.08 9.82
CA GLY A 112 -23.56 11.81 9.52
C GLY A 112 -23.85 11.49 8.05
N GLU A 113 -22.82 11.15 7.25
CA GLU A 113 -22.94 10.78 5.84
C GLU A 113 -22.65 9.28 5.65
N ASP A 114 -23.36 8.60 4.74
CA ASP A 114 -23.08 7.20 4.38
C ASP A 114 -21.80 7.13 3.52
N ILE A 115 -20.87 6.26 3.90
CA ILE A 115 -19.59 6.08 3.24
C ILE A 115 -19.57 4.72 2.56
N LYS A 116 -19.42 4.71 1.22
CA LYS A 116 -19.36 3.48 0.42
C LYS A 116 -18.16 3.42 -0.49
N ASN A 117 -17.89 4.52 -1.21
CA ASN A 117 -16.81 4.56 -2.18
C ASN A 117 -15.52 5.03 -1.49
N VAL A 118 -14.46 4.25 -1.65
CA VAL A 118 -13.17 4.54 -1.02
C VAL A 118 -12.01 4.33 -1.98
N VAL A 119 -10.95 5.10 -1.75
CA VAL A 119 -9.59 4.81 -2.22
C VAL A 119 -8.80 4.35 -1.01
N ILE A 120 -8.10 3.22 -1.11
CA ILE A 120 -7.27 2.68 -0.03
C ILE A 120 -5.81 2.76 -0.45
N THR A 121 -4.92 3.14 0.47
CA THR A 121 -3.49 3.22 0.19
C THR A 121 -2.74 1.96 0.58
N VAL A 122 -1.66 1.68 -0.16
CA VAL A 122 -0.77 0.55 0.06
C VAL A 122 0.69 1.01 -0.07
N PRO A 123 1.66 0.32 0.53
CA PRO A 123 3.06 0.55 0.25
C PRO A 123 3.38 0.47 -1.25
N ALA A 124 4.36 1.25 -1.71
CA ALA A 124 4.66 1.34 -3.14
C ALA A 124 5.09 0.01 -3.76
N TYR A 125 5.85 -0.79 -3.02
CA TYR A 125 6.37 -2.08 -3.49
C TYR A 125 5.41 -3.27 -3.27
N PHE A 126 4.15 -3.04 -2.83
CA PHE A 126 3.16 -4.10 -2.79
C PHE A 126 2.98 -4.70 -4.19
N GLY A 127 3.09 -6.04 -4.27
CA GLY A 127 2.81 -6.80 -5.47
C GLY A 127 1.30 -6.95 -5.73
N VAL A 128 0.97 -7.68 -6.79
CA VAL A 128 -0.43 -7.93 -7.19
C VAL A 128 -1.23 -8.55 -6.06
N ASN A 129 -0.68 -9.59 -5.43
CA ASN A 129 -1.36 -10.34 -4.37
C ASN A 129 -1.74 -9.44 -3.17
N GLN A 130 -0.83 -8.58 -2.72
CA GLN A 130 -1.08 -7.69 -1.59
C GLN A 130 -2.09 -6.59 -1.93
N LYS A 131 -2.05 -6.06 -3.16
CA LYS A 131 -3.01 -5.05 -3.63
C LYS A 131 -4.42 -5.64 -3.75
N GLU A 132 -4.55 -6.82 -4.36
CA GLU A 132 -5.83 -7.52 -4.45
C GLU A 132 -6.37 -7.90 -3.07
N ALA A 133 -5.53 -8.41 -2.16
CA ALA A 133 -5.90 -8.71 -0.78
C ALA A 133 -6.40 -7.45 -0.04
N THR A 134 -5.77 -6.30 -0.27
CA THR A 134 -6.22 -5.02 0.30
C THR A 134 -7.59 -4.61 -0.26
N LYS A 135 -7.80 -4.79 -1.56
CA LYS A 135 -9.11 -4.54 -2.20
C LYS A 135 -10.18 -5.45 -1.62
N GLN A 136 -9.90 -6.76 -1.49
CA GLN A 136 -10.83 -7.71 -0.87
C GLN A 136 -11.14 -7.38 0.60
N ALA A 137 -10.16 -6.88 1.37
CA ALA A 137 -10.41 -6.40 2.73
C ALA A 137 -11.43 -5.27 2.76
N GLY A 138 -11.36 -4.32 1.82
CA GLY A 138 -12.37 -3.28 1.64
C GLY A 138 -13.75 -3.83 1.28
N GLU A 139 -13.81 -4.78 0.35
CA GLU A 139 -15.06 -5.44 -0.03
C GLU A 139 -15.69 -6.26 1.10
N LEU A 140 -14.88 -6.90 1.94
CA LEU A 140 -15.32 -7.59 3.15
C LEU A 140 -15.90 -6.61 4.18
N ALA A 141 -15.34 -5.40 4.25
CA ALA A 141 -15.88 -4.31 5.09
C ALA A 141 -17.17 -3.68 4.50
N GLY A 142 -17.66 -4.18 3.36
CA GLY A 142 -18.88 -3.66 2.69
C GLY A 142 -18.64 -2.39 1.88
N LEU A 143 -17.40 -2.08 1.56
CA LEU A 143 -16.99 -0.89 0.81
C LEU A 143 -16.86 -1.20 -0.69
N ASN A 144 -17.07 -0.18 -1.50
CA ASN A 144 -16.74 -0.17 -2.92
C ASN A 144 -15.36 0.47 -3.07
N VAL A 145 -14.34 -0.36 -3.26
CA VAL A 145 -12.96 0.12 -3.44
C VAL A 145 -12.78 0.56 -4.90
N ILE A 146 -12.80 1.88 -5.10
CA ILE A 146 -12.70 2.50 -6.43
C ILE A 146 -11.28 2.37 -6.98
N ALA A 147 -10.27 2.56 -6.12
CA ALA A 147 -8.86 2.42 -6.47
C ALA A 147 -8.02 2.03 -5.24
N VAL A 148 -6.87 1.43 -5.54
CA VAL A 148 -5.78 1.19 -4.58
C VAL A 148 -4.56 1.96 -5.09
N ILE A 149 -4.00 2.89 -4.29
CA ILE A 149 -2.88 3.73 -4.71
C ILE A 149 -1.68 3.62 -3.78
N PRO A 150 -0.44 3.81 -4.29
CA PRO A 150 0.75 3.81 -3.43
C PRO A 150 0.76 4.96 -2.42
N GLU A 151 1.17 4.67 -1.16
CA GLU A 151 1.28 5.66 -0.08
C GLU A 151 2.14 6.88 -0.46
N PRO A 152 3.34 6.73 -1.04
CA PRO A 152 4.14 7.88 -1.42
C PRO A 152 3.51 8.69 -2.57
N THR A 153 2.77 8.05 -3.47
CA THR A 153 1.98 8.76 -4.49
C THR A 153 0.87 9.60 -3.85
N ALA A 154 0.15 9.01 -2.88
CA ALA A 154 -0.88 9.76 -2.14
C ALA A 154 -0.26 10.95 -1.39
N ALA A 155 0.87 10.75 -0.69
CA ALA A 155 1.58 11.84 -0.03
C ALA A 155 2.00 12.95 -1.00
N ALA A 156 2.51 12.59 -2.18
CA ALA A 156 2.89 13.55 -3.23
C ALA A 156 1.67 14.30 -3.81
N ILE A 157 0.52 13.64 -3.95
CA ILE A 157 -0.73 14.31 -4.36
C ILE A 157 -1.13 15.36 -3.32
N SER A 158 -1.08 15.00 -2.02
CA SER A 158 -1.36 15.95 -0.94
C SER A 158 -0.43 17.17 -1.02
N TYR A 159 0.88 16.94 -1.16
CA TYR A 159 1.87 17.99 -1.30
C TYR A 159 1.71 18.79 -2.59
N GLY A 160 1.62 18.13 -3.75
CA GLY A 160 1.61 18.76 -5.08
C GLY A 160 0.39 19.64 -5.33
N ILE A 161 -0.76 19.34 -4.71
CA ILE A 161 -1.92 20.23 -4.77
C ILE A 161 -1.70 21.54 -4.01
N GLU A 162 -0.94 21.49 -2.93
CA GLU A 162 -0.59 22.65 -2.11
C GLU A 162 0.58 23.46 -2.71
N SER A 163 1.56 22.79 -3.35
CA SER A 163 2.69 23.43 -4.00
C SER A 163 2.31 24.10 -5.32
N ASN A 164 2.96 25.20 -5.66
CA ASN A 164 2.85 25.89 -6.96
C ASN A 164 4.17 25.88 -7.74
N ASP A 165 5.18 25.22 -7.24
CA ASP A 165 6.52 25.19 -7.84
C ASP A 165 6.72 23.89 -8.63
N ASP A 166 7.49 23.96 -9.71
CA ASP A 166 8.00 22.80 -10.41
C ASP A 166 9.17 22.25 -9.60
N GLU A 167 9.03 21.04 -9.05
CA GLU A 167 10.01 20.44 -8.14
C GLU A 167 10.18 18.95 -8.41
N VAL A 168 11.38 18.44 -8.16
CA VAL A 168 11.66 17.00 -8.01
C VAL A 168 11.79 16.71 -6.53
N VAL A 169 10.81 16.02 -5.98
CA VAL A 169 10.73 15.73 -4.55
C VAL A 169 10.95 14.26 -4.28
N MET A 170 11.62 13.97 -3.18
CA MET A 170 11.77 12.62 -2.64
C MET A 170 10.80 12.45 -1.48
N VAL A 171 9.88 11.54 -1.57
CA VAL A 171 9.02 11.12 -0.46
C VAL A 171 9.74 10.02 0.30
N TYR A 172 10.09 10.28 1.56
CA TYR A 172 10.71 9.34 2.48
C TYR A 172 9.66 8.98 3.54
N ASP A 173 8.98 7.86 3.32
CA ASP A 173 7.90 7.39 4.19
C ASP A 173 8.40 6.28 5.10
N LEU A 174 8.67 6.61 6.37
CA LEU A 174 8.99 5.63 7.40
C LEU A 174 7.79 5.49 8.34
N GLY A 175 6.98 4.50 8.04
CA GLY A 175 5.80 4.13 8.80
C GLY A 175 6.10 3.31 10.06
N GLY A 176 5.06 2.72 10.65
CA GLY A 176 5.22 1.82 11.79
C GLY A 176 5.72 0.43 11.40
N GLY A 177 5.40 -0.03 10.20
CA GLY A 177 5.72 -1.38 9.72
C GLY A 177 6.58 -1.44 8.47
N THR A 178 6.55 -0.39 7.65
CA THR A 178 7.12 -0.35 6.32
C THR A 178 7.97 0.88 6.12
N PHE A 179 8.89 0.82 5.18
CA PHE A 179 9.66 1.93 4.66
C PHE A 179 9.47 2.01 3.16
N ASP A 180 9.00 3.14 2.68
CA ASP A 180 8.84 3.45 1.26
C ASP A 180 9.64 4.69 0.89
N ILE A 181 10.25 4.66 -0.29
CA ILE A 181 10.94 5.80 -0.84
C ILE A 181 10.60 5.96 -2.31
N SER A 182 10.15 7.15 -2.70
CA SER A 182 9.81 7.46 -4.08
C SER A 182 10.33 8.83 -4.47
N VAL A 183 10.84 8.94 -5.69
CA VAL A 183 11.18 10.24 -6.27
C VAL A 183 10.14 10.60 -7.31
N ILE A 184 9.62 11.81 -7.22
CA ILE A 184 8.44 12.28 -7.92
C ILE A 184 8.72 13.67 -8.50
N GLU A 185 8.39 13.85 -9.77
CA GLU A 185 8.39 15.16 -10.42
C GLU A 185 7.00 15.77 -10.31
N VAL A 186 6.93 16.96 -9.74
CA VAL A 186 5.73 17.82 -9.76
C VAL A 186 6.01 18.92 -10.77
N LYS A 187 5.34 18.91 -11.93
CA LYS A 187 5.60 19.85 -13.00
C LYS A 187 4.40 19.99 -13.93
N ASP A 188 4.14 21.22 -14.41
CA ASP A 188 3.14 21.49 -15.46
C ASP A 188 1.78 20.83 -15.22
N LYS A 189 1.29 20.81 -13.96
CA LYS A 189 0.07 20.10 -13.54
C LYS A 189 0.19 18.58 -13.59
N GLY A 190 1.40 18.02 -13.68
CA GLY A 190 1.70 16.59 -13.61
C GLY A 190 2.32 16.21 -12.28
N ILE A 191 1.97 15.03 -11.79
CA ILE A 191 2.62 14.32 -10.67
C ILE A 191 3.10 13.00 -11.27
N ASN A 192 4.41 12.91 -11.52
CA ASN A 192 5.02 11.78 -12.19
C ASN A 192 5.97 11.05 -11.24
N VAL A 193 5.69 9.80 -10.92
CA VAL A 193 6.62 8.96 -10.17
C VAL A 193 7.77 8.57 -11.10
N ILE A 194 9.01 8.90 -10.70
CA ILE A 194 10.22 8.63 -11.47
C ILE A 194 10.78 7.25 -11.12
N ALA A 195 10.92 6.98 -9.82
CA ALA A 195 11.43 5.72 -9.30
C ALA A 195 10.91 5.50 -7.88
N THR A 196 10.76 4.23 -7.50
CA THR A 196 10.32 3.83 -6.17
C THR A 196 11.06 2.58 -5.71
N ASP A 197 11.28 2.47 -4.41
CA ASP A 197 11.80 1.28 -3.73
C ASP A 197 11.27 1.25 -2.30
N GLY A 198 11.54 0.18 -1.54
CA GLY A 198 11.09 0.09 -0.16
C GLY A 198 11.38 -1.25 0.50
N ASP A 199 10.92 -1.36 1.74
CA ASP A 199 11.10 -2.55 2.55
C ASP A 199 9.89 -2.78 3.46
N HIS A 200 9.14 -3.85 3.19
CA HIS A 200 7.90 -4.21 3.91
C HIS A 200 8.13 -4.76 5.31
N GLN A 201 9.38 -5.02 5.69
CA GLN A 201 9.76 -5.52 7.01
C GLN A 201 10.57 -4.48 7.80
N LEU A 202 10.66 -3.22 7.31
CA LEU A 202 11.41 -2.14 7.95
C LEU A 202 10.46 -1.00 8.33
N GLY A 203 10.31 -0.76 9.63
CA GLY A 203 9.48 0.34 10.15
C GLY A 203 9.62 0.48 11.64
N GLY A 204 8.93 1.43 12.26
CA GLY A 204 9.03 1.76 13.67
C GLY A 204 8.93 0.59 14.64
N ARG A 205 8.22 -0.49 14.24
CA ARG A 205 8.15 -1.76 14.98
C ARG A 205 9.53 -2.40 15.18
N ASN A 206 10.43 -2.31 14.21
CA ASN A 206 11.78 -2.86 14.35
C ASN A 206 12.60 -2.11 15.40
N TRP A 207 12.41 -0.77 15.51
CA TRP A 207 12.98 0.01 16.61
C TRP A 207 12.42 -0.42 17.96
N ASP A 208 11.09 -0.66 18.03
CA ASP A 208 10.46 -1.11 19.27
C ASP A 208 10.95 -2.49 19.71
N GLU A 209 11.08 -3.44 18.78
CA GLU A 209 11.61 -4.79 19.04
C GLU A 209 13.07 -4.75 19.50
N ARG A 210 13.89 -3.89 18.91
CA ARG A 210 15.27 -3.68 19.32
C ARG A 210 15.36 -3.15 20.76
N LEU A 211 14.49 -2.18 21.09
CA LEU A 211 14.41 -1.65 22.45
C LEU A 211 13.86 -2.66 23.45
N ALA A 212 12.82 -3.41 23.10
CA ALA A 212 12.25 -4.44 23.97
C ALA A 212 13.29 -5.51 24.32
N SER A 213 14.08 -5.95 23.33
CA SER A 213 15.18 -6.89 23.55
C SER A 213 16.27 -6.29 24.45
N TYR A 214 16.61 -5.02 24.26
CA TYR A 214 17.54 -4.32 25.14
C TYR A 214 16.99 -4.21 26.58
N PHE A 215 15.71 -3.95 26.75
CA PHE A 215 15.07 -3.88 28.07
C PHE A 215 15.06 -5.24 28.78
N ALA A 216 14.82 -6.33 28.04
CA ALA A 216 14.91 -7.67 28.60
C ALA A 216 16.34 -8.00 29.07
N GLN A 217 17.37 -7.63 28.30
CA GLN A 217 18.77 -7.83 28.69
C GLN A 217 19.15 -7.00 29.92
N GLU A 218 18.78 -5.72 29.98
CA GLU A 218 19.04 -4.86 31.15
C GLU A 218 18.29 -5.36 32.40
N PHE A 219 17.12 -5.99 32.23
CA PHE A 219 16.40 -6.61 33.33
C PHE A 219 17.18 -7.83 33.87
N GLU A 220 17.68 -8.69 32.99
CA GLU A 220 18.54 -9.81 33.35
C GLU A 220 19.79 -9.36 34.12
N ASP A 221 20.46 -8.30 33.61
CA ASP A 221 21.67 -7.77 34.24
C ASP A 221 21.43 -7.23 35.69
N GLN A 222 20.21 -6.71 35.95
CA GLN A 222 19.86 -6.15 37.26
C GLN A 222 19.26 -7.16 38.22
N THR A 223 18.58 -8.20 37.73
CA THR A 223 17.79 -9.12 38.55
C THR A 223 18.33 -10.55 38.52
N GLY A 224 19.02 -10.95 37.47
CA GLY A 224 19.45 -12.33 37.22
C GLY A 224 18.37 -13.21 36.60
N VAL A 225 17.16 -12.71 36.35
CA VAL A 225 16.12 -13.40 35.58
C VAL A 225 16.48 -13.39 34.11
N SER A 226 16.40 -14.50 33.42
CA SER A 226 16.82 -14.63 32.03
C SER A 226 16.00 -13.73 31.11
N SER A 227 16.67 -13.05 30.20
CA SER A 227 16.02 -12.25 29.14
C SER A 227 15.15 -13.11 28.23
N ASP A 228 15.51 -14.39 28.03
CA ASP A 228 14.71 -15.36 27.27
C ASP A 228 13.37 -15.66 27.96
N ASP A 229 13.32 -15.66 29.31
CA ASP A 229 12.07 -15.86 30.03
C ASP A 229 11.09 -14.72 29.78
N LEU A 230 11.58 -13.46 29.75
CA LEU A 230 10.76 -12.29 29.43
C LEU A 230 10.28 -12.31 27.98
N GLN A 231 11.13 -12.77 27.05
CA GLN A 231 10.79 -12.81 25.61
C GLN A 231 9.80 -13.94 25.30
N ASN A 232 9.85 -15.05 26.03
CA ASN A 232 8.94 -16.19 25.84
C ASN A 232 7.61 -16.02 26.59
N ASP A 233 7.53 -15.14 27.57
CA ASP A 233 6.27 -14.75 28.20
C ASP A 233 5.56 -13.69 27.36
N MET A 234 4.49 -14.09 26.70
CA MET A 234 3.77 -13.25 25.76
C MET A 234 3.20 -11.97 26.37
N GLU A 235 2.73 -12.02 27.62
CA GLU A 235 2.20 -10.84 28.32
C GLU A 235 3.33 -9.85 28.61
N THR A 236 4.43 -10.34 29.20
CA THR A 236 5.62 -9.53 29.48
C THR A 236 6.23 -8.96 28.18
N TRP A 237 6.34 -9.77 27.14
CA TRP A 237 6.88 -9.32 25.86
C TRP A 237 6.03 -8.20 25.24
N GLN A 238 4.71 -8.33 25.27
CA GLN A 238 3.81 -7.29 24.80
C GLN A 238 3.92 -6.01 25.63
N GLU A 239 4.05 -6.14 26.95
CA GLU A 239 4.31 -4.98 27.85
C GLU A 239 5.63 -4.29 27.47
N LEU A 240 6.71 -5.05 27.23
CA LEU A 240 8.01 -4.51 26.81
C LEU A 240 7.92 -3.77 25.49
N LEU A 241 7.17 -4.29 24.51
CA LEU A 241 6.95 -3.63 23.23
C LEU A 241 6.19 -2.31 23.37
N ASN A 242 5.16 -2.26 24.20
CA ASN A 242 4.43 -1.02 24.47
C ASN A 242 5.31 0.01 25.20
N LYS A 243 6.14 -0.43 26.15
CA LYS A 243 7.13 0.42 26.82
C LYS A 243 8.19 0.93 25.85
N ALA A 244 8.63 0.11 24.90
CA ALA A 244 9.57 0.46 23.86
C ALA A 244 9.00 1.54 22.93
N GLU A 245 7.77 1.38 22.43
CA GLU A 245 7.09 2.40 21.62
C GLU A 245 6.96 3.73 22.38
N ASN A 246 6.57 3.68 23.65
CA ASN A 246 6.45 4.88 24.49
C ASN A 246 7.80 5.55 24.75
N ALA A 247 8.87 4.76 24.95
CA ALA A 247 10.22 5.28 25.12
C ALA A 247 10.73 5.94 23.83
N LYS A 248 10.54 5.29 22.66
CA LYS A 248 10.84 5.83 21.33
C LYS A 248 10.14 7.18 21.12
N LYS A 249 8.83 7.26 21.36
CA LYS A 249 8.06 8.51 21.27
C LYS A 249 8.59 9.59 22.24
N SER A 250 8.92 9.23 23.47
CA SER A 250 9.46 10.18 24.45
C SER A 250 10.80 10.77 24.03
N LEU A 251 11.67 9.98 23.39
CA LEU A 251 13.00 10.41 22.95
C LEU A 251 12.96 11.35 21.73
N THR A 252 11.82 11.55 21.08
CA THR A 252 11.67 12.61 20.06
C THR A 252 11.81 14.01 20.64
N SER A 253 11.41 14.19 21.91
CA SER A 253 11.42 15.49 22.59
C SER A 253 12.36 15.56 23.81
N LYS A 254 12.74 14.40 24.39
CA LYS A 254 13.59 14.29 25.56
C LYS A 254 14.93 13.66 25.21
N GLU A 255 15.99 13.99 25.96
CA GLU A 255 17.31 13.35 25.82
C GLU A 255 17.38 11.99 26.52
N ASN A 256 16.58 11.81 27.58
CA ASN A 256 16.57 10.59 28.38
C ASN A 256 15.15 10.24 28.79
N THR A 257 14.90 8.93 28.99
CA THR A 257 13.65 8.40 29.54
C THR A 257 13.95 7.27 30.51
N LYS A 258 12.99 6.95 31.41
CA LYS A 258 13.11 5.86 32.40
C LYS A 258 12.01 4.86 32.18
N ILE A 259 12.40 3.61 32.07
CA ILE A 259 11.52 2.47 31.87
C ILE A 259 11.53 1.64 33.16
N ARG A 260 10.35 1.29 33.67
CA ARG A 260 10.20 0.40 34.82
C ARG A 260 9.59 -0.89 34.35
N ILE A 261 10.22 -2.01 34.70
CA ILE A 261 9.80 -3.36 34.36
C ILE A 261 9.59 -4.14 35.65
N ALA A 262 8.56 -4.95 35.70
CA ALA A 262 8.31 -5.89 36.78
C ALA A 262 7.92 -7.23 36.16
N HIS A 263 8.55 -8.32 36.59
CA HIS A 263 8.27 -9.67 36.15
C HIS A 263 8.46 -10.62 37.33
N GLU A 264 7.47 -11.48 37.62
CA GLU A 264 7.49 -12.50 38.72
C GLU A 264 7.91 -11.97 40.10
N GLY A 265 7.73 -10.69 40.38
CA GLY A 265 8.07 -10.05 41.67
C GLY A 265 9.39 -9.29 41.66
N ASP A 266 10.27 -9.54 40.70
CA ASP A 266 11.49 -8.78 40.46
C ASP A 266 11.17 -7.47 39.73
N LYS A 267 12.05 -6.46 39.91
CA LYS A 267 11.84 -5.09 39.36
C LYS A 267 13.16 -4.50 38.91
N ALA A 268 13.15 -3.90 37.75
CA ALA A 268 14.27 -3.12 37.23
C ALA A 268 13.83 -1.71 36.83
N THR A 269 14.78 -0.79 36.85
CA THR A 269 14.60 0.56 36.28
C THR A 269 15.75 0.83 35.32
N ILE A 270 15.40 1.04 34.06
CA ILE A 270 16.35 1.25 32.96
C ILE A 270 16.33 2.72 32.60
N GLU A 271 17.48 3.34 32.51
CA GLU A 271 17.65 4.69 31.95
C GLU A 271 18.10 4.56 30.50
N LEU A 272 17.29 5.05 29.58
CA LEU A 272 17.59 5.05 28.15
C LEU A 272 17.85 6.48 27.68
N SER A 273 19.08 6.75 27.20
CA SER A 273 19.42 8.00 26.53
C SER A 273 19.12 7.92 25.04
N ARG A 274 18.95 9.09 24.39
CA ARG A 274 18.82 9.18 22.93
C ARG A 274 20.06 8.66 22.21
N ASP A 275 21.25 8.89 22.75
CA ASP A 275 22.49 8.38 22.18
C ASP A 275 22.53 6.84 22.20
N LYS A 276 22.10 6.22 23.31
CA LYS A 276 22.00 4.77 23.40
C LYS A 276 20.93 4.21 22.46
N PHE A 277 19.79 4.88 22.35
CA PHE A 277 18.77 4.55 21.37
C PHE A 277 19.33 4.56 19.94
N ASN A 278 20.04 5.63 19.56
CA ASN A 278 20.65 5.75 18.23
C ASN A 278 21.71 4.66 17.99
N GLU A 279 22.52 4.32 18.98
CA GLU A 279 23.50 3.23 18.91
C GLU A 279 22.81 1.88 18.62
N LEU A 280 21.77 1.55 19.39
CA LEU A 280 21.05 0.28 19.30
C LEU A 280 20.32 0.08 17.97
N THR A 281 20.00 1.15 17.26
CA THR A 281 19.16 1.15 16.05
C THR A 281 19.89 1.70 14.82
N ASN A 282 21.22 1.84 14.88
CA ASN A 282 22.00 2.43 13.78
C ASN A 282 21.91 1.61 12.49
N ASP A 283 21.91 0.29 12.58
CA ASP A 283 21.78 -0.61 11.44
C ASP A 283 20.42 -0.45 10.71
N LEU A 284 19.35 -0.13 11.44
CA LEU A 284 18.04 0.11 10.86
C LEU A 284 18.03 1.40 10.03
N ILE A 285 18.64 2.47 10.56
CA ILE A 285 18.74 3.73 9.80
C ILE A 285 19.69 3.60 8.59
N GLU A 286 20.79 2.87 8.72
CA GLU A 286 21.70 2.61 7.60
C GLU A 286 21.00 1.84 6.49
N ARG A 287 20.07 0.93 6.80
CA ARG A 287 19.26 0.21 5.81
C ARG A 287 18.35 1.15 5.03
N THR A 288 17.68 2.11 5.70
CA THR A 288 16.87 3.13 5.00
C THR A 288 17.74 4.00 4.08
N ILE A 289 18.91 4.39 4.53
CA ILE A 289 19.86 5.18 3.75
C ILE A 289 20.36 4.41 2.51
N SER A 290 20.62 3.11 2.65
CA SER A 290 21.06 2.29 1.52
C SER A 290 19.99 2.18 0.43
N LEU A 291 18.72 2.02 0.80
CA LEU A 291 17.60 2.03 -0.14
C LEU A 291 17.45 3.42 -0.79
N THR A 292 17.63 4.49 -0.02
CA THR A 292 17.62 5.87 -0.54
C THR A 292 18.69 6.07 -1.60
N ASP A 293 19.93 5.60 -1.36
CA ASP A 293 21.03 5.69 -2.32
C ASP A 293 20.69 4.92 -3.61
N ALA A 294 20.10 3.72 -3.49
CA ALA A 294 19.72 2.91 -4.65
C ALA A 294 18.68 3.63 -5.54
N VAL A 295 17.66 4.24 -4.94
CA VAL A 295 16.66 5.02 -5.69
C VAL A 295 17.31 6.23 -6.37
N LEU A 296 18.20 6.95 -5.67
CA LEU A 296 18.91 8.10 -6.24
C LEU A 296 19.78 7.72 -7.45
N GLU A 297 20.38 6.53 -7.45
CA GLU A 297 21.12 6.04 -8.59
C GLU A 297 20.21 5.78 -9.80
N GLN A 298 19.02 5.20 -9.60
CA GLN A 298 18.02 4.99 -10.65
C GLN A 298 17.52 6.32 -11.23
N VAL A 299 17.23 7.28 -10.38
CA VAL A 299 16.79 8.62 -10.76
C VAL A 299 17.84 9.32 -11.64
N LYS A 300 19.14 9.17 -11.31
CA LYS A 300 20.22 9.69 -12.14
C LYS A 300 20.30 9.01 -13.51
N LEU A 301 20.09 7.70 -13.58
CA LEU A 301 20.07 6.96 -14.85
C LEU A 301 18.93 7.44 -15.77
N LYS A 302 17.83 7.91 -15.20
CA LYS A 302 16.69 8.51 -15.91
C LYS A 302 16.91 10.00 -16.27
N GLY A 303 18.08 10.57 -15.96
CA GLY A 303 18.47 11.92 -16.34
C GLY A 303 18.20 13.00 -15.32
N TYR A 304 17.65 12.67 -14.15
CA TYR A 304 17.43 13.61 -13.07
C TYR A 304 18.66 13.71 -12.18
N ASN A 305 19.34 14.85 -12.19
CA ASN A 305 20.61 15.03 -11.48
C ASN A 305 20.48 15.75 -10.14
N THR A 306 19.32 16.32 -9.86
CA THR A 306 19.04 17.10 -8.64
C THR A 306 17.71 16.68 -8.05
N ILE A 307 17.65 16.65 -6.74
CA ILE A 307 16.44 16.55 -5.94
C ILE A 307 16.34 17.89 -5.20
N ASP A 308 15.18 18.52 -5.30
CA ASP A 308 14.97 19.83 -4.66
C ASP A 308 14.69 19.66 -3.17
N LYS A 309 13.94 18.61 -2.79
CA LYS A 309 13.45 18.44 -1.43
C LYS A 309 13.24 16.97 -1.04
N ILE A 310 13.40 16.67 0.26
CA ILE A 310 12.94 15.44 0.89
C ILE A 310 11.70 15.75 1.73
N LEU A 311 10.60 15.08 1.45
CA LEU A 311 9.38 15.11 2.25
C LEU A 311 9.38 13.94 3.23
N LEU A 312 9.41 14.24 4.53
CA LEU A 312 9.32 13.24 5.58
C LEU A 312 7.84 12.93 5.86
N VAL A 313 7.47 11.69 5.62
CA VAL A 313 6.14 11.10 5.81
C VAL A 313 6.26 9.87 6.70
N GLY A 314 5.15 9.43 7.30
CA GLY A 314 5.15 8.31 8.24
C GLY A 314 5.55 8.69 9.67
N GLY A 315 4.84 8.14 10.66
CA GLY A 315 4.99 8.51 12.07
C GLY A 315 6.37 8.26 12.66
N SER A 316 7.17 7.34 12.08
CA SER A 316 8.52 7.06 12.56
C SER A 316 9.55 8.12 12.13
N THR A 317 9.23 9.00 11.18
CA THR A 317 10.09 10.12 10.80
C THR A 317 10.18 11.21 11.88
N TYR A 318 9.32 11.18 12.89
CA TYR A 318 9.48 12.04 14.08
C TYR A 318 10.72 11.71 14.90
N MET A 319 11.33 10.53 14.74
CA MET A 319 12.61 10.21 15.37
C MET A 319 13.70 11.15 14.85
N LEU A 320 14.35 11.89 15.75
CA LEU A 320 15.42 12.83 15.39
C LEU A 320 16.58 12.13 14.66
N GLN A 321 16.81 10.85 14.93
CA GLN A 321 17.80 10.02 14.25
C GLN A 321 17.60 10.05 12.72
N VAL A 322 16.35 9.94 12.24
CA VAL A 322 16.03 9.96 10.82
C VAL A 322 16.50 11.27 10.18
N ARG A 323 15.99 12.40 10.69
CA ARG A 323 16.32 13.71 10.15
C ARG A 323 17.82 13.99 10.19
N ASN A 324 18.46 13.73 11.34
CA ASN A 324 19.89 13.99 11.52
C ASN A 324 20.75 13.16 10.55
N SER A 325 20.37 11.91 10.29
CA SER A 325 21.09 11.03 9.36
C SER A 325 20.96 11.49 7.91
N LEU A 326 19.76 11.96 7.53
CA LEU A 326 19.52 12.50 6.19
C LEU A 326 20.26 13.84 6.00
N GLU A 327 20.20 14.75 6.95
CA GLU A 327 20.94 16.03 6.92
C GLU A 327 22.47 15.83 6.88
N ALA A 328 22.98 14.80 7.55
CA ALA A 328 24.40 14.48 7.53
C ALA A 328 24.89 13.93 6.19
N LYS A 329 23.99 13.24 5.45
CA LYS A 329 24.36 12.56 4.21
C LYS A 329 24.01 13.34 2.95
N TYR A 330 22.87 14.01 2.93
CA TYR A 330 22.35 14.70 1.75
C TYR A 330 22.29 16.22 2.00
N SER A 331 22.46 16.99 0.92
CA SER A 331 22.35 18.45 0.96
C SER A 331 21.00 18.96 0.44
N PHE A 332 19.97 18.12 0.46
CA PHE A 332 18.61 18.48 0.06
C PHE A 332 17.88 19.20 1.18
N ASP A 333 16.92 20.04 0.83
CA ASP A 333 15.97 20.58 1.81
C ASP A 333 15.13 19.45 2.39
N ILE A 334 14.92 19.45 3.71
CA ILE A 334 14.12 18.44 4.41
C ILE A 334 12.90 19.08 5.03
N GLU A 335 11.73 18.71 4.52
CA GLU A 335 10.44 19.20 4.99
C GLU A 335 9.64 18.07 5.64
N VAL A 336 8.96 18.38 6.75
CA VAL A 336 8.02 17.48 7.40
C VAL A 336 6.62 17.81 6.87
N HIS A 337 6.04 16.90 6.10
CA HIS A 337 4.75 17.12 5.45
C HIS A 337 3.67 16.24 6.08
N ASP A 338 3.07 16.71 7.17
CA ASP A 338 1.94 16.08 7.88
C ASP A 338 2.07 14.54 8.01
N PRO A 339 3.12 14.04 8.70
CA PRO A 339 3.59 12.66 8.56
C PRO A 339 2.55 11.57 8.81
N ASN A 340 1.53 11.86 9.60
CA ASN A 340 0.49 10.88 9.93
C ASN A 340 -0.75 10.96 9.05
N LEU A 341 -0.93 12.03 8.27
CA LEU A 341 -2.24 12.33 7.65
C LEU A 341 -2.14 12.63 6.15
N SER A 342 -0.95 12.96 5.63
CA SER A 342 -0.75 13.32 4.21
C SER A 342 -1.19 12.22 3.26
N VAL A 343 -0.97 10.96 3.64
CA VAL A 343 -1.35 9.79 2.83
C VAL A 343 -2.86 9.69 2.67
N ALA A 344 -3.63 9.73 3.77
CA ALA A 344 -5.10 9.71 3.70
C ALA A 344 -5.67 10.93 2.97
N LYS A 345 -5.11 12.13 3.20
CA LYS A 345 -5.49 13.35 2.49
C LYS A 345 -5.27 13.21 0.99
N GLY A 346 -4.11 12.71 0.56
CA GLY A 346 -3.81 12.47 -0.84
C GLY A 346 -4.73 11.44 -1.48
N ALA A 347 -5.04 10.35 -0.77
CA ALA A 347 -6.03 9.37 -1.21
C ALA A 347 -7.43 9.98 -1.38
N ALA A 348 -7.84 10.87 -0.48
CA ALA A 348 -9.10 11.59 -0.59
C ALA A 348 -9.13 12.55 -1.79
N ILE A 349 -8.03 13.26 -2.05
CA ILE A 349 -7.88 14.13 -3.23
C ILE A 349 -7.96 13.29 -4.51
N TYR A 350 -7.27 12.14 -4.55
CA TYR A 350 -7.33 11.23 -5.69
C TYR A 350 -8.76 10.71 -5.93
N GLY A 351 -9.44 10.27 -4.87
CA GLY A 351 -10.83 9.85 -4.93
C GLY A 351 -11.76 10.95 -5.46
N TRP A 352 -11.57 12.18 -5.00
CA TRP A 352 -12.32 13.34 -5.51
C TRP A 352 -12.03 13.63 -6.97
N LYS A 353 -10.79 13.47 -7.43
CA LYS A 353 -10.45 13.57 -8.85
C LYS A 353 -11.22 12.54 -9.67
N LEU A 354 -11.27 11.27 -9.24
CA LEU A 354 -12.02 10.22 -9.93
C LEU A 354 -13.53 10.54 -9.97
N GLU A 355 -14.10 11.04 -8.89
CA GLU A 355 -15.49 11.50 -8.84
C GLU A 355 -15.76 12.60 -9.87
N LEU A 356 -14.90 13.61 -9.95
CA LEU A 356 -15.04 14.71 -10.92
C LEU A 356 -14.88 14.22 -12.37
N GLN A 357 -13.95 13.30 -12.62
CA GLN A 357 -13.76 12.69 -13.95
C GLN A 357 -14.99 11.90 -14.40
N GLU A 358 -15.61 11.13 -13.52
CA GLU A 358 -16.86 10.41 -13.84
C GLU A 358 -18.03 11.38 -14.16
N GLU A 359 -18.13 12.50 -13.45
CA GLU A 359 -19.14 13.50 -13.77
C GLU A 359 -18.87 14.21 -15.10
N ILE A 360 -17.60 14.44 -15.44
CA ILE A 360 -17.21 14.98 -16.75
C ILE A 360 -17.58 14.00 -17.86
N LYS A 361 -17.27 12.71 -17.70
CA LYS A 361 -17.68 11.65 -18.63
C LYS A 361 -19.20 11.60 -18.80
N PHE A 362 -19.93 11.70 -17.69
CA PHE A 362 -21.39 11.74 -17.72
C PHE A 362 -21.92 12.91 -18.57
N LYS A 363 -21.32 14.11 -18.44
CA LYS A 363 -21.70 15.29 -19.23
C LYS A 363 -21.44 15.08 -20.73
N ILE A 364 -20.28 14.54 -21.07
CA ILE A 364 -19.92 14.24 -22.46
C ILE A 364 -20.88 13.18 -23.02
N ALA A 365 -21.21 12.13 -22.27
CA ALA A 365 -22.16 11.10 -22.65
C ALA A 365 -23.56 11.64 -22.90
N GLU A 366 -24.05 12.58 -22.07
CA GLU A 366 -25.34 13.24 -22.26
C GLU A 366 -25.40 14.06 -23.59
N GLU A 367 -24.27 14.66 -23.99
CA GLU A 367 -24.20 15.46 -25.21
C GLU A 367 -23.95 14.61 -26.47
N SER A 368 -23.05 13.62 -26.40
CA SER A 368 -22.69 12.76 -27.55
C SER A 368 -23.71 11.65 -27.81
N GLY A 369 -24.41 11.18 -26.76
CA GLY A 369 -25.27 10.02 -26.79
C GLY A 369 -24.54 8.68 -26.73
N GLU A 370 -23.26 8.68 -26.37
CA GLU A 370 -22.43 7.51 -26.15
C GLU A 370 -22.66 6.90 -24.74
N GLU A 371 -22.27 5.65 -24.54
CA GLU A 371 -22.25 5.06 -23.20
C GLU A 371 -21.08 5.64 -22.40
N ILE A 372 -21.26 5.86 -21.08
CA ILE A 372 -20.24 6.45 -20.22
C ILE A 372 -18.93 5.65 -20.24
N ASP A 373 -19.03 4.34 -20.29
CA ASP A 373 -17.89 3.42 -20.27
C ASP A 373 -17.05 3.47 -21.56
N ASP A 374 -17.62 3.98 -22.64
CA ASP A 374 -16.94 4.13 -23.93
C ASP A 374 -16.17 5.48 -24.04
N ILE A 375 -16.37 6.39 -23.08
CA ILE A 375 -15.73 7.71 -23.08
C ILE A 375 -14.33 7.64 -22.47
N ASP A 376 -13.32 7.86 -23.31
CA ASP A 376 -11.93 8.06 -22.89
C ASP A 376 -11.60 9.56 -22.93
N LEU A 377 -11.45 10.16 -21.75
CA LEU A 377 -11.15 11.59 -21.60
C LEU A 377 -9.85 12.03 -22.30
N ASN A 378 -8.91 11.11 -22.56
CA ASN A 378 -7.67 11.40 -23.27
C ASN A 378 -7.87 11.56 -24.79
N ASN A 379 -8.99 11.07 -25.32
CA ASN A 379 -9.32 11.08 -26.75
C ASN A 379 -10.42 12.11 -27.12
N ILE A 380 -10.92 12.88 -26.13
CA ILE A 380 -11.92 13.91 -26.32
C ILE A 380 -11.26 15.22 -26.86
N GLU A 381 -11.95 15.91 -27.75
CA GLU A 381 -11.49 17.22 -28.23
C GLU A 381 -11.38 18.22 -27.07
N GLU A 382 -10.30 19.01 -27.06
CA GLU A 382 -9.97 19.92 -25.95
C GLU A 382 -11.11 20.91 -25.63
N GLU A 383 -11.81 21.41 -26.66
CA GLU A 383 -12.92 22.36 -26.50
C GLU A 383 -14.11 21.71 -25.78
N GLU A 384 -14.46 20.49 -26.13
CA GLU A 384 -15.53 19.71 -25.51
C GLU A 384 -15.18 19.34 -24.06
N LEU A 385 -13.94 18.86 -23.82
CA LEU A 385 -13.45 18.53 -22.49
C LEU A 385 -13.50 19.76 -21.55
N VAL A 386 -12.97 20.90 -21.99
CA VAL A 386 -12.97 22.15 -21.20
C VAL A 386 -14.40 22.61 -20.90
N LYS A 387 -15.32 22.48 -21.85
CA LYS A 387 -16.74 22.82 -21.64
C LYS A 387 -17.36 21.96 -20.56
N ALA A 388 -17.22 20.64 -20.67
CA ALA A 388 -17.74 19.68 -19.68
C ALA A 388 -17.14 19.90 -18.27
N GLN A 389 -15.83 20.17 -18.18
CA GLN A 389 -15.18 20.54 -16.93
C GLN A 389 -15.77 21.80 -16.29
N GLN A 390 -16.01 22.85 -17.08
CA GLN A 390 -16.61 24.08 -16.58
C GLN A 390 -18.04 23.89 -16.09
N GLU A 391 -18.84 23.07 -16.77
CA GLU A 391 -20.20 22.75 -16.36
C GLU A 391 -20.21 21.99 -15.03
N VAL A 392 -19.35 20.98 -14.85
CA VAL A 392 -19.22 20.24 -13.59
C VAL A 392 -18.78 21.17 -12.46
N ILE A 393 -17.79 22.03 -12.68
CA ILE A 393 -17.32 23.01 -11.69
C ILE A 393 -18.47 23.95 -11.28
N GLN A 394 -19.28 24.41 -12.24
CA GLN A 394 -20.40 25.29 -11.97
C GLN A 394 -21.55 24.59 -11.21
N GLU A 395 -21.93 23.40 -11.64
CA GLU A 395 -23.03 22.63 -11.01
C GLU A 395 -22.71 22.21 -9.57
N LYS A 396 -21.44 21.89 -9.29
CA LYS A 396 -20.97 21.55 -7.93
C LYS A 396 -20.70 22.79 -7.05
N GLY A 397 -20.83 24.00 -7.57
CA GLY A 397 -20.53 25.22 -6.84
C GLY A 397 -19.04 25.43 -6.55
N LEU A 398 -18.17 24.80 -7.31
CA LEU A 398 -16.70 24.84 -7.14
C LEU A 398 -16.07 26.07 -7.83
N VAL A 399 -16.86 26.97 -8.39
CA VAL A 399 -16.39 28.18 -9.09
C VAL A 399 -15.53 29.04 -8.15
N GLY A 400 -14.29 29.32 -8.59
CA GLY A 400 -13.33 30.13 -7.82
C GLY A 400 -12.54 29.33 -6.77
N LEU A 401 -12.78 28.04 -6.63
CA LEU A 401 -11.94 27.14 -5.83
C LEU A 401 -10.74 26.69 -6.68
N ALA A 402 -9.58 27.31 -6.47
CA ALA A 402 -8.36 27.00 -7.23
C ALA A 402 -7.96 25.52 -7.13
N GLY A 403 -8.25 24.87 -6.01
CA GLY A 403 -7.98 23.45 -5.81
C GLY A 403 -8.80 22.54 -6.73
N ALA A 404 -10.07 22.84 -6.99
CA ALA A 404 -10.93 22.03 -7.85
C ALA A 404 -10.45 22.03 -9.30
N GLN A 405 -10.11 23.19 -9.83
CA GLN A 405 -9.56 23.29 -11.18
C GLN A 405 -8.20 22.61 -11.27
N LYS A 406 -7.32 22.82 -10.28
CA LYS A 406 -5.99 22.23 -10.24
C LYS A 406 -6.07 20.69 -10.25
N ILE A 407 -6.96 20.08 -9.44
CA ILE A 407 -7.05 18.61 -9.36
C ILE A 407 -7.64 17.99 -10.64
N ILE A 408 -8.63 18.63 -11.27
CA ILE A 408 -9.19 18.17 -12.55
C ILE A 408 -8.10 18.14 -13.63
N GLU A 409 -7.27 19.18 -13.68
CA GLU A 409 -6.22 19.35 -14.70
C GLU A 409 -4.94 18.56 -14.35
N THR A 410 -4.76 18.11 -13.09
CA THR A 410 -3.57 17.36 -12.69
C THR A 410 -3.58 15.96 -13.30
N THR A 411 -2.53 15.61 -14.02
CA THR A 411 -2.26 14.23 -14.43
C THR A 411 -1.40 13.54 -13.39
N ILE A 412 -1.72 12.27 -13.08
CA ILE A 412 -0.97 11.47 -12.11
C ILE A 412 -0.47 10.25 -12.86
N ARG A 413 0.84 10.05 -12.90
CA ARG A 413 1.49 8.92 -13.55
C ARG A 413 2.29 8.15 -12.53
N ASN A 414 1.95 6.88 -12.40
CA ASN A 414 2.65 5.94 -11.53
C ASN A 414 3.58 5.04 -12.34
N VAL A 415 4.52 4.40 -11.65
CA VAL A 415 5.35 3.33 -12.18
C VAL A 415 5.14 2.07 -11.36
N THR A 416 5.40 0.91 -11.98
CA THR A 416 5.39 -0.34 -11.23
C THR A 416 6.66 -0.52 -10.39
N ALA A 417 6.51 -0.95 -9.14
CA ALA A 417 7.63 -1.32 -8.27
C ALA A 417 8.12 -2.77 -8.50
N LYS A 418 7.43 -3.53 -9.35
CA LYS A 418 7.73 -4.92 -9.65
C LYS A 418 7.81 -5.15 -11.15
N SER A 419 8.69 -6.06 -11.55
CA SER A 419 8.67 -6.66 -12.88
C SER A 419 7.71 -7.83 -12.90
N PHE A 420 7.05 -8.05 -14.03
CA PHE A 420 6.12 -9.16 -14.25
C PHE A 420 6.52 -9.96 -15.46
N GLY A 421 6.60 -11.27 -15.30
CA GLY A 421 7.04 -12.17 -16.34
C GLY A 421 6.35 -13.53 -16.30
N ILE A 422 6.68 -14.36 -17.28
CA ILE A 422 6.19 -15.75 -17.39
C ILE A 422 7.37 -16.73 -17.39
N ALA A 423 7.08 -17.95 -16.94
CA ALA A 423 8.00 -19.06 -17.09
C ALA A 423 8.09 -19.51 -18.56
N VAL A 424 9.30 -19.66 -19.04
CA VAL A 424 9.62 -20.16 -20.38
C VAL A 424 10.74 -21.20 -20.31
N MET A 425 10.84 -22.07 -21.31
CA MET A 425 11.93 -23.05 -21.42
C MET A 425 13.11 -22.45 -22.19
N ASP A 426 14.30 -22.49 -21.61
CA ASP A 426 15.54 -22.13 -22.31
C ASP A 426 16.00 -23.25 -23.31
N GLN A 427 17.09 -23.00 -24.02
CA GLN A 427 17.63 -23.97 -25.00
C GLN A 427 18.09 -25.28 -24.36
N ASP A 428 18.44 -25.26 -23.07
CA ASP A 428 18.88 -26.42 -22.29
C ASP A 428 17.72 -27.12 -21.57
N LYS A 429 16.47 -26.69 -21.83
CA LYS A 429 15.22 -27.15 -21.21
C LYS A 429 15.12 -26.88 -19.72
N ASN A 430 15.80 -25.84 -19.23
CA ASN A 430 15.57 -25.33 -17.91
C ASN A 430 14.45 -24.29 -17.94
N GLU A 431 13.63 -24.28 -16.90
CA GLU A 431 12.62 -23.28 -16.71
C GLU A 431 13.26 -21.95 -16.26
N LYS A 432 12.91 -20.88 -16.93
CA LYS A 432 13.43 -19.53 -16.73
C LYS A 432 12.28 -18.54 -16.78
N ILE A 433 12.48 -17.32 -16.27
CA ILE A 433 11.49 -16.25 -16.33
C ILE A 433 11.95 -15.21 -17.34
N VAL A 434 11.01 -14.78 -18.17
CA VAL A 434 11.15 -13.61 -19.04
C VAL A 434 10.18 -12.53 -18.56
N ASN A 435 10.70 -11.36 -18.20
CA ASN A 435 9.87 -10.21 -17.83
C ASN A 435 9.26 -9.58 -19.09
N LEU A 436 7.96 -9.28 -19.04
CA LEU A 436 7.23 -8.55 -20.07
C LEU A 436 7.02 -7.09 -19.66
N ILE A 437 6.82 -6.86 -18.38
CA ILE A 437 6.75 -5.53 -17.76
C ILE A 437 7.91 -5.45 -16.76
N THR A 438 8.61 -4.33 -16.71
CA THR A 438 9.79 -4.16 -15.85
C THR A 438 9.57 -3.10 -14.78
N VAL A 439 10.31 -3.23 -13.68
CA VAL A 439 10.32 -2.20 -12.61
C VAL A 439 10.51 -0.81 -13.23
N ASP A 440 9.77 0.16 -12.72
CA ASP A 440 9.76 1.55 -13.16
C ASP A 440 9.10 1.81 -14.55
N ASP A 441 8.45 0.81 -15.18
CA ASP A 441 7.58 1.07 -16.33
C ASP A 441 6.35 1.86 -15.88
N GLU A 442 5.92 2.84 -16.71
CA GLU A 442 4.69 3.60 -16.45
C GLU A 442 3.48 2.67 -16.42
N ILE A 443 2.55 2.92 -15.51
CA ILE A 443 1.26 2.24 -15.43
C ILE A 443 0.10 3.25 -15.65
N PRO A 444 -0.98 2.87 -16.35
CA PRO A 444 -1.26 1.54 -16.91
C PRO A 444 -0.32 1.14 -18.05
N SER A 445 0.03 -0.14 -18.13
CA SER A 445 0.94 -0.68 -19.15
C SER A 445 0.32 -1.88 -19.86
N VAL A 446 0.51 -1.96 -21.17
CA VAL A 446 0.11 -3.13 -21.97
C VAL A 446 1.32 -3.57 -22.79
N THR A 447 1.76 -4.79 -22.57
CA THR A 447 2.90 -5.37 -23.31
C THR A 447 2.51 -6.70 -23.89
N THR A 448 2.88 -6.89 -25.14
CA THR A 448 2.56 -8.09 -25.92
C THR A 448 3.83 -8.75 -26.43
N GLN A 449 3.93 -10.06 -26.29
CA GLN A 449 5.04 -10.85 -26.81
C GLN A 449 4.55 -12.16 -27.42
N ILE A 450 5.24 -12.64 -28.47
CA ILE A 450 4.91 -13.88 -29.18
C ILE A 450 5.81 -15.00 -28.70
N PHE A 451 5.21 -16.14 -28.35
CA PHE A 451 5.88 -17.36 -27.92
C PHE A 451 5.49 -18.52 -28.81
N PRO A 452 6.41 -19.40 -29.19
CA PRO A 452 6.08 -20.60 -29.93
C PRO A 452 5.58 -21.72 -29.02
N THR A 453 4.66 -22.55 -29.52
CA THR A 453 4.31 -23.83 -28.87
C THR A 453 5.54 -24.75 -28.76
N ALA A 454 5.66 -25.47 -27.63
CA ALA A 454 6.86 -26.24 -27.29
C ALA A 454 6.88 -27.66 -27.85
N PHE A 455 5.72 -28.25 -28.19
CA PHE A 455 5.61 -29.64 -28.66
C PHE A 455 4.46 -29.82 -29.64
N GLU A 456 4.55 -30.91 -30.39
CA GLU A 456 3.54 -31.27 -31.40
C GLU A 456 2.20 -31.69 -30.75
N GLY A 457 1.11 -31.15 -31.25
CA GLY A 457 -0.22 -31.44 -30.75
C GLY A 457 -0.54 -30.80 -29.39
N GLN A 458 0.05 -29.67 -29.10
CA GLN A 458 -0.16 -28.91 -27.85
C GLN A 458 -1.62 -28.42 -27.80
N SER A 459 -2.36 -28.81 -26.76
CA SER A 459 -3.79 -28.46 -26.58
C SER A 459 -4.03 -27.24 -25.70
N GLY A 460 -2.97 -26.68 -25.12
CA GLY A 460 -3.06 -25.48 -24.29
C GLY A 460 -1.70 -25.11 -23.68
N VAL A 461 -1.69 -23.99 -22.97
CA VAL A 461 -0.52 -23.48 -22.22
C VAL A 461 -0.99 -23.11 -20.82
N ASN A 462 -0.27 -23.57 -19.80
CA ASN A 462 -0.38 -23.04 -18.46
C ASN A 462 0.66 -21.93 -18.32
N LEU A 463 0.21 -20.69 -18.24
CA LEU A 463 1.05 -19.53 -18.04
C LEU A 463 1.19 -19.28 -16.54
N VAL A 464 2.32 -19.65 -15.98
CA VAL A 464 2.64 -19.28 -14.59
C VAL A 464 3.31 -17.92 -14.60
N CYS A 465 2.70 -16.98 -13.90
CA CYS A 465 3.13 -15.59 -13.82
C CYS A 465 3.94 -15.35 -12.55
N TYR A 466 5.01 -14.61 -12.70
CA TYR A 466 5.95 -14.29 -11.64
C TYR A 466 6.13 -12.79 -11.49
N GLU A 467 6.35 -12.33 -10.25
CA GLU A 467 6.85 -11.00 -9.95
C GLU A 467 8.27 -11.05 -9.37
N ASN A 468 9.05 -10.03 -9.66
CA ASN A 468 10.39 -9.85 -9.11
C ASN A 468 10.78 -8.36 -9.06
N THR A 469 11.95 -8.07 -8.50
CA THR A 469 12.49 -6.69 -8.43
C THR A 469 13.70 -6.49 -9.35
N GLU A 470 13.96 -7.45 -10.23
CA GLU A 470 15.10 -7.42 -11.13
C GLU A 470 14.88 -6.43 -12.28
N ARG A 471 15.82 -5.50 -12.42
CA ARG A 471 15.86 -4.49 -13.48
C ARG A 471 16.70 -4.99 -14.66
N VAL A 472 16.17 -5.94 -15.40
CA VAL A 472 16.86 -6.57 -16.53
C VAL A 472 16.14 -6.30 -17.84
N GLU A 473 16.91 -6.26 -18.94
CA GLU A 473 16.34 -6.09 -20.28
C GLU A 473 15.36 -7.22 -20.65
N ASN A 474 14.36 -6.93 -21.46
CA ASN A 474 13.24 -7.82 -21.82
C ASN A 474 13.61 -9.20 -22.41
N ASN A 475 14.86 -9.45 -22.75
CA ASN A 475 15.35 -10.72 -23.30
C ASN A 475 16.24 -11.50 -22.31
N TYR A 476 16.40 -11.03 -21.08
CA TYR A 476 17.20 -11.71 -20.08
C TYR A 476 16.37 -12.80 -19.39
N LEU A 477 16.94 -14.00 -19.30
CA LEU A 477 16.32 -15.16 -18.67
C LEU A 477 16.75 -15.24 -17.19
N LEU A 478 15.80 -14.96 -16.29
CA LEU A 478 16.02 -15.04 -14.84
C LEU A 478 15.84 -16.48 -14.33
N GLY A 479 16.49 -16.79 -13.21
CA GLY A 479 16.19 -18.01 -12.45
C GLY A 479 14.88 -17.88 -11.68
N LEU A 480 14.18 -18.99 -11.45
CA LEU A 480 12.94 -19.01 -10.65
C LEU A 480 13.19 -18.53 -9.22
N GLU A 481 14.37 -18.77 -8.68
CA GLU A 481 14.76 -18.43 -7.30
C GLU A 481 14.78 -16.91 -7.01
N THR A 482 14.78 -16.07 -8.05
CA THR A 482 14.77 -14.60 -7.92
C THR A 482 13.36 -14.00 -7.93
N SER A 483 12.35 -14.83 -8.09
CA SER A 483 10.99 -14.38 -8.36
C SER A 483 9.96 -15.12 -7.49
N THR A 484 8.83 -14.46 -7.26
CA THR A 484 7.68 -15.02 -6.55
C THR A 484 6.56 -15.31 -7.54
N GLU A 485 5.98 -16.50 -7.47
CA GLU A 485 4.78 -16.82 -8.22
C GLU A 485 3.61 -15.97 -7.71
N VAL A 486 2.87 -15.37 -8.64
CA VAL A 486 1.70 -14.53 -8.30
C VAL A 486 0.40 -15.14 -8.76
N GLY A 487 0.46 -16.15 -9.63
CA GLY A 487 -0.69 -16.87 -10.09
C GLY A 487 -0.49 -17.50 -11.46
N SER A 488 -1.54 -18.12 -11.98
CA SER A 488 -1.49 -18.76 -13.29
C SER A 488 -2.73 -18.49 -14.12
N ALA A 489 -2.56 -18.63 -15.44
CA ALA A 489 -3.62 -18.53 -16.43
C ALA A 489 -3.54 -19.74 -17.38
N ILE A 490 -4.64 -20.44 -17.55
CA ILE A 490 -4.72 -21.59 -18.47
C ILE A 490 -5.30 -21.11 -19.80
N LEU A 491 -4.49 -21.20 -20.86
CA LEU A 491 -4.92 -20.95 -22.24
C LEU A 491 -5.24 -22.29 -22.92
N GLU A 492 -6.52 -22.58 -23.14
CA GLU A 492 -6.95 -23.78 -23.85
C GLU A 492 -7.14 -23.48 -25.33
N PHE A 493 -6.47 -24.25 -26.20
CA PHE A 493 -6.66 -24.15 -27.66
C PHE A 493 -7.86 -24.94 -28.10
N GLU A 494 -8.65 -24.40 -29.02
CA GLU A 494 -9.80 -25.13 -29.58
C GLU A 494 -9.42 -26.45 -30.28
N TYR A 495 -8.21 -26.45 -30.87
CA TYR A 495 -7.61 -27.62 -31.52
C TYR A 495 -6.13 -27.73 -31.13
N PRO A 496 -5.60 -28.96 -31.00
CA PRO A 496 -4.18 -29.15 -30.77
C PRO A 496 -3.31 -28.48 -31.86
N LEU A 497 -2.39 -27.66 -31.45
CA LEU A 497 -1.50 -26.89 -32.35
C LEU A 497 -0.21 -27.65 -32.64
N PRO A 498 0.36 -27.54 -33.87
CA PRO A 498 1.71 -28.01 -34.17
C PRO A 498 2.78 -27.31 -33.35
N ILE A 499 3.95 -27.95 -33.20
CA ILE A 499 5.13 -27.33 -32.61
C ILE A 499 5.53 -26.08 -33.40
N GLY A 500 5.86 -24.99 -32.70
CA GLY A 500 6.28 -23.71 -33.30
C GLY A 500 5.10 -22.82 -33.73
N SER A 501 3.84 -23.18 -33.41
CA SER A 501 2.71 -22.28 -33.62
C SER A 501 2.83 -21.05 -32.74
N GLU A 502 2.57 -19.89 -33.31
CA GLU A 502 2.73 -18.61 -32.61
C GLU A 502 1.52 -18.28 -31.73
N ILE A 503 1.80 -18.09 -30.45
CA ILE A 503 0.83 -17.65 -29.43
C ILE A 503 1.26 -16.26 -28.96
N GLU A 504 0.38 -15.31 -29.09
CA GLU A 504 0.54 -13.96 -28.58
C GLU A 504 0.07 -13.90 -27.14
N ILE A 505 0.91 -13.44 -26.22
CA ILE A 505 0.62 -13.23 -24.81
C ILE A 505 0.66 -11.73 -24.53
N THR A 506 -0.43 -11.21 -23.97
CA THR A 506 -0.54 -9.80 -23.59
C THR A 506 -0.67 -9.68 -22.07
N PHE A 507 0.22 -8.93 -21.47
CA PHE A 507 0.11 -8.48 -20.08
C PHE A 507 -0.48 -7.08 -20.07
N SER A 508 -1.51 -6.89 -19.26
CA SER A 508 -2.14 -5.59 -19.01
C SER A 508 -2.08 -5.30 -17.51
N LEU A 509 -1.32 -4.29 -17.14
CA LEU A 509 -1.20 -3.80 -15.76
C LEU A 509 -2.02 -2.51 -15.64
N SER A 510 -3.03 -2.52 -14.77
CA SER A 510 -3.92 -1.36 -14.56
C SER A 510 -3.23 -0.23 -13.76
N GLU A 511 -3.87 0.94 -13.65
CA GLU A 511 -3.43 2.04 -12.79
C GLU A 511 -3.26 1.62 -11.32
N ASP A 512 -4.10 0.70 -10.82
CA ASP A 512 -4.01 0.12 -9.46
C ASP A 512 -2.86 -0.88 -9.35
N GLY A 513 -2.20 -1.25 -10.48
CA GLY A 513 -1.16 -2.27 -10.54
C GLY A 513 -1.70 -3.69 -10.44
N LEU A 514 -2.94 -3.93 -10.86
CA LEU A 514 -3.53 -5.26 -11.00
C LEU A 514 -3.21 -5.85 -12.37
N LEU A 515 -2.75 -7.10 -12.39
CA LEU A 515 -2.31 -7.79 -13.61
C LEU A 515 -3.46 -8.56 -14.24
N LYS A 516 -3.64 -8.40 -15.56
CA LYS A 516 -4.47 -9.25 -16.41
C LYS A 516 -3.62 -9.86 -17.50
N VAL A 517 -3.89 -11.11 -17.84
CA VAL A 517 -3.17 -11.85 -18.87
C VAL A 517 -4.16 -12.34 -19.92
N TYR A 518 -3.83 -12.07 -21.18
CA TYR A 518 -4.62 -12.48 -22.33
C TYR A 518 -3.75 -13.31 -23.27
N GLY A 519 -4.36 -14.28 -23.95
CA GLY A 519 -3.71 -15.05 -24.98
C GLY A 519 -4.44 -14.96 -26.31
N LYS A 520 -3.70 -15.07 -27.43
CA LYS A 520 -4.25 -15.15 -28.76
C LYS A 520 -3.48 -16.17 -29.59
N ASP A 521 -4.20 -17.12 -30.17
CA ASP A 521 -3.65 -18.04 -31.17
C ASP A 521 -3.60 -17.33 -32.52
N LEU A 522 -2.40 -17.01 -32.97
CA LEU A 522 -2.18 -16.32 -34.24
C LEU A 522 -2.41 -17.22 -35.45
N THR A 523 -2.39 -18.55 -35.29
CA THR A 523 -2.67 -19.49 -36.36
C THR A 523 -4.14 -19.46 -36.77
N THR A 524 -5.05 -19.41 -35.81
CA THR A 524 -6.50 -19.33 -36.02
C THR A 524 -7.05 -17.90 -35.86
N ASN A 525 -6.24 -16.96 -35.42
CA ASN A 525 -6.58 -15.57 -35.10
C ASN A 525 -7.72 -15.46 -34.09
N ARG A 526 -7.70 -16.33 -33.08
CA ARG A 526 -8.70 -16.39 -32.02
C ARG A 526 -8.13 -15.92 -30.69
N ASP A 527 -8.94 -15.12 -30.01
CA ASP A 527 -8.66 -14.76 -28.64
C ASP A 527 -8.92 -15.97 -27.73
N ILE A 528 -8.04 -16.14 -26.77
CA ILE A 528 -8.12 -17.19 -25.76
C ILE A 528 -8.43 -16.48 -24.45
N GLU A 529 -9.65 -16.64 -23.98
CA GLU A 529 -10.04 -16.12 -22.68
C GLU A 529 -9.28 -16.91 -21.60
N SER A 530 -8.56 -16.18 -20.74
CA SER A 530 -7.99 -16.74 -19.54
C SER A 530 -8.45 -15.94 -18.34
N VAL A 531 -8.83 -16.63 -17.29
CA VAL A 531 -9.02 -16.02 -15.99
C VAL A 531 -7.70 -16.17 -15.25
N PHE A 532 -7.01 -15.06 -15.06
CA PHE A 532 -5.84 -15.04 -14.18
C PHE A 532 -6.30 -15.22 -12.75
N GLN A 533 -5.80 -16.26 -12.09
CA GLN A 533 -6.11 -16.54 -10.69
C GLN A 533 -4.82 -16.31 -9.87
N THR A 534 -4.89 -15.35 -8.96
CA THR A 534 -3.86 -15.14 -7.95
C THR A 534 -4.06 -16.15 -6.82
N GLU A 535 -2.98 -16.80 -6.37
CA GLU A 535 -3.07 -17.87 -5.36
C GLU A 535 -3.36 -17.36 -3.95
N SER A 536 -3.11 -16.08 -3.69
CA SER A 536 -3.15 -15.49 -2.34
C SER A 536 -4.42 -14.71 -2.02
N ILE A 537 -5.40 -14.68 -2.91
CA ILE A 537 -6.68 -14.03 -2.68
C ILE A 537 -7.78 -15.06 -2.39
N LEU A 538 -8.77 -14.63 -1.61
CA LEU A 538 -9.96 -15.43 -1.40
C LEU A 538 -10.69 -15.60 -2.74
N SER A 539 -11.05 -16.82 -3.09
CA SER A 539 -11.92 -17.10 -4.22
C SER A 539 -13.29 -16.41 -4.03
N GLN A 540 -14.05 -16.24 -5.11
CA GLN A 540 -15.39 -15.64 -5.04
C GLN A 540 -16.33 -16.39 -4.07
N GLU A 541 -16.14 -17.70 -3.95
CA GLU A 541 -16.90 -18.53 -3.03
C GLU A 541 -16.48 -18.27 -1.57
N GLU A 542 -15.19 -18.26 -1.28
CA GLU A 542 -14.65 -17.95 0.05
C GLU A 542 -14.98 -16.50 0.47
N LEU A 543 -14.86 -15.55 -0.45
CA LEU A 543 -15.24 -14.15 -0.21
C LEU A 543 -16.74 -14.03 0.14
N SER A 544 -17.60 -14.78 -0.56
CA SER A 544 -19.03 -14.80 -0.29
C SER A 544 -19.33 -15.44 1.07
N GLN A 545 -18.65 -16.52 1.42
CA GLN A 545 -18.79 -17.19 2.71
C GLN A 545 -18.30 -16.28 3.86
N ALA A 546 -17.15 -15.62 3.70
CA ALA A 546 -16.64 -14.67 4.66
C ALA A 546 -17.59 -13.47 4.87
N LYS A 547 -18.18 -12.93 3.80
CA LYS A 547 -19.23 -11.88 3.89
C LYS A 547 -20.47 -12.35 4.66
N GLU A 548 -20.92 -13.59 4.49
CA GLU A 548 -22.06 -14.13 5.25
C GLU A 548 -21.72 -14.33 6.73
N GLN A 549 -20.54 -14.85 7.05
CA GLN A 549 -20.09 -15.03 8.44
C GLN A 549 -19.99 -13.69 9.18
N ARG A 550 -19.53 -12.65 8.50
CA ARG A 550 -19.40 -11.30 9.09
C ARG A 550 -20.72 -10.68 9.51
N LYS A 551 -21.86 -11.05 8.92
CA LYS A 551 -23.17 -10.48 9.29
C LYS A 551 -23.57 -10.71 10.74
N SER A 552 -22.99 -11.71 11.40
CA SER A 552 -23.23 -12.01 12.82
C SER A 552 -22.21 -11.34 13.76
N ILE A 553 -21.16 -10.72 13.22
CA ILE A 553 -20.06 -10.13 14.00
C ILE A 553 -20.36 -8.63 14.20
N THR A 554 -20.21 -8.16 15.42
CA THR A 554 -20.27 -6.74 15.77
C THR A 554 -18.83 -6.22 15.89
N VAL A 555 -18.53 -5.14 15.18
CA VAL A 555 -17.25 -4.42 15.29
C VAL A 555 -17.49 -3.14 16.10
N SER A 556 -16.74 -2.99 17.20
CA SER A 556 -16.86 -1.86 18.12
C SER A 556 -15.55 -1.07 18.24
#